data_5e897710a16f5b63adca78d505172478
#
_entry.id   5e897710a16f5b63adca78d505172478
#
_cell.length_a   1.000
_cell.length_b   1.000
_cell.length_c   1.000
_cell.angle_alpha   90.00
_cell.angle_beta   90.00
_cell.angle_gamma   90.00
#
_symmetry.space_group_name_H-M   'P 1'
#
loop_
_entity.id
_entity.type
_entity.pdbx_description
1 polymer ?
#
loop_
_entity_poly.entity_id
_entity_poly.type
_entity_poly.pdbx_seq_one_letter_code
_entity_poly.pdbx_strand_id
1 'polypeptide(L)'
;MAISDGQRIELQRRTIAEHIDAENSHDWPRVYGTFVQDEHAFYDVVPLSTRYEGFQGVQDFYQVLETAVPDFRVTVNAEYDTPGSSVREVTISGTHQGDYCGIPPAGRPVLFELAAFYLFHADAPEKLLAERIYFDNETVLRQMRGEENAPTGIGLASA
;
A
#
# COMPACT_ATOMS: atom_id res chain seq x y z
N MET A 1 -15.74 -8.31 -27.72
CA MET A 1 -16.88 -7.69 -27.01
C MET A 1 -16.37 -7.04 -25.75
N ALA A 2 -16.73 -5.81 -25.50
CA ALA A 2 -16.29 -5.12 -24.27
C ALA A 2 -16.94 -5.77 -23.04
N ILE A 3 -16.16 -5.94 -21.96
CA ILE A 3 -16.68 -6.42 -20.67
C ILE A 3 -17.55 -5.34 -20.02
N SER A 4 -18.57 -5.75 -19.26
CA SER A 4 -19.42 -4.83 -18.50
C SER A 4 -18.67 -4.25 -17.30
N ASP A 5 -19.20 -3.15 -16.75
CA ASP A 5 -18.65 -2.56 -15.52
C ASP A 5 -18.65 -3.55 -14.35
N GLY A 6 -19.70 -4.35 -14.20
CA GLY A 6 -19.76 -5.40 -13.18
C GLY A 6 -18.68 -6.47 -13.36
N GLN A 7 -18.43 -6.90 -14.59
CA GLN A 7 -17.37 -7.86 -14.88
C GLN A 7 -15.99 -7.26 -14.62
N ARG A 8 -15.79 -5.97 -14.95
CA ARG A 8 -14.55 -5.25 -14.66
C ARG A 8 -14.30 -5.19 -13.15
N ILE A 9 -15.28 -4.79 -12.36
CA ILE A 9 -15.18 -4.74 -10.89
C ILE A 9 -14.86 -6.12 -10.31
N GLU A 10 -15.47 -7.18 -10.81
CA GLU A 10 -15.18 -8.54 -10.34
C GLU A 10 -13.73 -8.96 -10.62
N LEU A 11 -13.19 -8.64 -11.80
CA LEU A 11 -11.79 -8.87 -12.11
C LEU A 11 -10.86 -8.09 -11.17
N GLN A 12 -11.17 -6.80 -10.91
CA GLN A 12 -10.42 -5.96 -9.99
C GLN A 12 -10.37 -6.55 -8.57
N ARG A 13 -11.53 -6.99 -8.06
CA ARG A 13 -11.63 -7.61 -6.73
C ARG A 13 -10.75 -8.86 -6.61
N ARG A 14 -10.75 -9.72 -7.63
CA ARG A 14 -9.91 -10.92 -7.66
C ARG A 14 -8.43 -10.57 -7.66
N THR A 15 -8.03 -9.62 -8.48
CA THR A 15 -6.63 -9.18 -8.56
C THR A 15 -6.18 -8.58 -7.23
N ILE A 16 -6.98 -7.73 -6.58
CA ILE A 16 -6.64 -7.15 -5.28
C ILE A 16 -6.56 -8.22 -4.19
N ALA A 17 -7.50 -9.17 -4.18
CA ALA A 17 -7.48 -10.26 -3.21
C ALA A 17 -6.19 -11.10 -3.34
N GLU A 18 -5.81 -11.45 -4.58
CA GLU A 18 -4.55 -12.14 -4.87
C GLU A 18 -3.33 -11.32 -4.46
N HIS A 19 -3.35 -10.03 -4.76
CA HIS A 19 -2.27 -9.09 -4.42
C HIS A 19 -2.04 -9.03 -2.90
N ILE A 20 -3.10 -8.80 -2.11
CA ILE A 20 -3.02 -8.69 -0.65
C ILE A 20 -2.65 -10.05 -0.02
N ASP A 21 -3.17 -11.15 -0.52
CA ASP A 21 -2.78 -12.49 -0.06
C ASP A 21 -1.30 -12.75 -0.31
N ALA A 22 -0.80 -12.38 -1.47
CA ALA A 22 0.61 -12.49 -1.83
C ALA A 22 1.50 -11.59 -0.95
N GLU A 23 1.08 -10.34 -0.68
CA GLU A 23 1.78 -9.46 0.26
C GLU A 23 1.87 -10.08 1.65
N ASN A 24 0.76 -10.58 2.20
CA ASN A 24 0.70 -11.21 3.51
C ASN A 24 1.50 -12.52 3.59
N SER A 25 1.71 -13.17 2.46
CA SER A 25 2.55 -14.36 2.33
C SER A 25 4.01 -14.02 2.02
N HIS A 26 4.32 -12.74 1.76
CA HIS A 26 5.62 -12.25 1.29
C HIS A 26 6.10 -12.98 0.03
N ASP A 27 5.15 -13.33 -0.84
CA ASP A 27 5.40 -13.98 -2.12
C ASP A 27 5.52 -12.91 -3.22
N TRP A 28 6.70 -12.33 -3.34
CA TRP A 28 6.96 -11.20 -4.23
C TRP A 28 6.69 -11.51 -5.71
N PRO A 29 7.05 -12.68 -6.25
CA PRO A 29 6.67 -13.03 -7.62
C PRO A 29 5.16 -12.96 -7.87
N ARG A 30 4.33 -13.38 -6.91
CA ARG A 30 2.87 -13.27 -7.01
C ARG A 30 2.41 -11.81 -6.93
N VAL A 31 2.97 -11.01 -6.03
CA VAL A 31 2.69 -9.56 -5.95
C VAL A 31 2.98 -8.89 -7.29
N TYR A 32 4.18 -9.10 -7.84
CA TYR A 32 4.58 -8.51 -9.12
C TYR A 32 3.73 -9.00 -10.30
N GLY A 33 3.24 -10.23 -10.24
CA GLY A 33 2.36 -10.80 -11.25
C GLY A 33 1.00 -10.10 -11.35
N THR A 34 0.59 -9.34 -10.34
CA THR A 34 -0.66 -8.57 -10.36
C THR A 34 -0.54 -7.24 -11.12
N PHE A 35 0.67 -6.74 -11.35
CA PHE A 35 0.93 -5.51 -12.10
C PHE A 35 1.17 -5.76 -13.59
N VAL A 36 0.93 -4.73 -14.41
CA VAL A 36 1.53 -4.69 -15.75
C VAL A 36 3.05 -4.61 -15.60
N GLN A 37 3.78 -5.33 -16.47
CA GLN A 37 5.22 -5.48 -16.33
C GLN A 37 5.98 -4.66 -17.39
N ASP A 38 5.64 -3.38 -17.46
CA ASP A 38 6.23 -2.43 -18.42
C ASP A 38 6.55 -1.08 -17.77
N GLU A 39 6.97 -0.12 -18.59
CA GLU A 39 7.33 1.23 -18.14
C GLU A 39 6.16 2.07 -17.64
N HIS A 40 4.91 1.65 -17.85
CA HIS A 40 3.73 2.39 -17.42
C HIS A 40 3.30 2.08 -16.00
N ALA A 41 3.76 0.96 -15.43
CA ALA A 41 3.51 0.65 -14.03
C ALA A 41 4.16 1.70 -13.11
N PHE A 42 3.55 1.96 -11.96
CA PHE A 42 4.16 2.82 -10.95
C PHE A 42 3.58 2.56 -9.55
N TYR A 43 4.31 3.02 -8.55
CA TYR A 43 3.86 3.00 -7.16
C TYR A 43 4.04 4.40 -6.54
N ASP A 44 2.95 5.01 -6.08
CA ASP A 44 2.97 6.34 -5.48
C ASP A 44 2.89 6.26 -3.95
N VAL A 45 3.90 6.78 -3.27
CA VAL A 45 3.91 7.00 -1.82
C VAL A 45 3.66 8.48 -1.57
N VAL A 46 2.39 8.87 -1.52
CA VAL A 46 1.97 10.28 -1.48
C VAL A 46 2.55 11.05 -0.28
N PRO A 47 2.54 10.50 0.96
CA PRO A 47 3.10 11.21 2.11
C PRO A 47 4.59 11.53 2.00
N LEU A 48 5.33 10.80 1.15
CA LEU A 48 6.76 11.01 0.92
C LEU A 48 7.03 11.75 -0.39
N SER A 49 6.00 12.18 -1.12
CA SER A 49 6.11 12.79 -2.45
C SER A 49 7.01 11.97 -3.40
N THR A 50 6.92 10.65 -3.30
CA THR A 50 7.79 9.72 -4.04
C THR A 50 6.96 8.85 -4.98
N ARG A 51 7.38 8.81 -6.24
CA ARG A 51 6.88 7.88 -7.24
C ARG A 51 8.00 6.94 -7.68
N TYR A 52 7.73 5.66 -7.59
CA TYR A 52 8.56 4.60 -8.15
C TYR A 52 8.02 4.27 -9.54
N GLU A 53 8.76 4.63 -10.58
CA GLU A 53 8.32 4.53 -11.97
C GLU A 53 8.73 3.23 -12.64
N GLY A 54 7.83 2.72 -13.48
CA GLY A 54 8.02 1.48 -14.21
C GLY A 54 7.86 0.24 -13.34
N PHE A 55 7.84 -0.91 -13.97
CA PHE A 55 7.76 -2.18 -13.24
C PHE A 55 8.94 -2.39 -12.29
N GLN A 56 10.14 -1.96 -12.68
CA GLN A 56 11.29 -1.98 -11.79
C GLN A 56 11.06 -1.11 -10.56
N GLY A 57 10.45 0.07 -10.72
CA GLY A 57 10.10 0.95 -9.60
C GLY A 57 9.14 0.29 -8.61
N VAL A 58 8.14 -0.45 -9.11
CA VAL A 58 7.25 -1.23 -8.24
C VAL A 58 8.05 -2.25 -7.40
N GLN A 59 8.98 -2.96 -8.01
CA GLN A 59 9.85 -3.90 -7.30
C GLN A 59 10.75 -3.19 -6.28
N ASP A 60 11.30 -2.05 -6.64
CA ASP A 60 12.13 -1.23 -5.74
C ASP A 60 11.35 -0.77 -4.49
N PHE A 61 10.08 -0.36 -4.65
CA PHE A 61 9.22 -0.03 -3.52
C PHE A 61 9.06 -1.21 -2.55
N TYR A 62 8.73 -2.39 -3.05
CA TYR A 62 8.56 -3.57 -2.19
C TYR A 62 9.87 -4.00 -1.52
N GLN A 63 11.00 -3.81 -2.16
CA GLN A 63 12.31 -4.06 -1.55
C GLN A 63 12.57 -3.11 -0.37
N VAL A 64 12.21 -1.83 -0.50
CA VAL A 64 12.30 -0.86 0.60
C VAL A 64 11.39 -1.25 1.75
N LEU A 65 10.15 -1.62 1.47
CA LEU A 65 9.18 -2.04 2.47
C LEU A 65 9.65 -3.30 3.22
N GLU A 66 10.09 -4.32 2.48
CA GLU A 66 10.60 -5.57 3.06
C GLU A 66 11.84 -5.33 3.93
N THR A 67 12.70 -4.40 3.54
CA THR A 67 13.88 -4.04 4.33
C THR A 67 13.48 -3.33 5.63
N ALA A 68 12.57 -2.38 5.56
CA ALA A 68 12.16 -1.57 6.72
C ALA A 68 11.28 -2.34 7.71
N VAL A 69 10.31 -3.12 7.20
CA VAL A 69 9.32 -3.85 8.00
C VAL A 69 9.09 -5.23 7.39
N PRO A 70 10.04 -6.18 7.56
CA PRO A 70 10.03 -7.47 6.86
C PRO A 70 8.86 -8.39 7.23
N ASP A 71 8.21 -8.15 8.35
CA ASP A 71 7.06 -8.92 8.86
C ASP A 71 5.74 -8.17 8.68
N PHE A 72 5.68 -7.18 7.79
CA PHE A 72 4.45 -6.40 7.61
C PHE A 72 3.25 -7.28 7.22
N ARG A 73 2.08 -6.86 7.69
CA ARG A 73 0.80 -7.47 7.36
C ARG A 73 -0.22 -6.41 7.01
N VAL A 74 -1.07 -6.76 6.07
CA VAL A 74 -2.18 -5.94 5.59
C VAL A 74 -3.49 -6.56 6.05
N THR A 75 -4.32 -5.80 6.76
CA THR A 75 -5.68 -6.18 7.15
C THR A 75 -6.66 -5.22 6.48
N VAL A 76 -7.57 -5.73 5.66
CA VAL A 76 -8.58 -4.93 4.98
C VAL A 76 -9.73 -4.61 5.92
N ASN A 77 -10.04 -3.32 6.07
CA ASN A 77 -11.12 -2.81 6.92
C ASN A 77 -12.35 -2.39 6.11
N ALA A 78 -12.16 -1.82 4.91
CA ALA A 78 -13.25 -1.40 4.03
C ALA A 78 -12.84 -1.47 2.56
N GLU A 79 -13.82 -1.66 1.69
CA GLU A 79 -13.64 -1.85 0.26
C GLU A 79 -14.58 -0.95 -0.54
N TYR A 80 -14.03 -0.26 -1.53
CA TYR A 80 -14.78 0.60 -2.45
C TYR A 80 -14.31 0.32 -3.87
N ASP A 81 -15.25 0.06 -4.78
CA ASP A 81 -14.93 -0.30 -6.16
C ASP A 81 -15.68 0.56 -7.16
N THR A 82 -14.96 1.02 -8.17
CA THR A 82 -15.51 1.65 -9.37
C THR A 82 -14.85 1.02 -10.60
N PRO A 83 -15.47 1.07 -11.79
CA PRO A 83 -14.82 0.56 -12.99
C PRO A 83 -13.48 1.27 -13.26
N GLY A 84 -12.39 0.52 -13.23
CA GLY A 84 -11.03 1.03 -13.49
C GLY A 84 -10.24 1.42 -12.25
N SER A 85 -10.87 1.53 -11.07
CA SER A 85 -10.17 1.82 -9.83
C SER A 85 -10.89 1.27 -8.60
N SER A 86 -10.14 0.91 -7.58
CA SER A 86 -10.65 0.43 -6.31
C SER A 86 -9.88 1.05 -5.16
N VAL A 87 -10.52 1.19 -4.00
CA VAL A 87 -9.89 1.67 -2.77
C VAL A 87 -10.03 0.60 -1.70
N ARG A 88 -8.98 0.38 -0.93
CA ARG A 88 -9.01 -0.40 0.31
C ARG A 88 -8.54 0.47 1.46
N GLU A 89 -9.34 0.57 2.50
CA GLU A 89 -8.87 1.06 3.79
C GLU A 89 -8.29 -0.14 4.53
N VAL A 90 -7.04 -0.03 4.94
CA VAL A 90 -6.30 -1.14 5.53
C VAL A 90 -5.58 -0.71 6.80
N THR A 91 -5.36 -1.67 7.70
CA THR A 91 -4.41 -1.52 8.80
C THR A 91 -3.13 -2.23 8.44
N ILE A 92 -2.01 -1.52 8.56
CA ILE A 92 -0.66 -2.08 8.40
C ILE A 92 -0.07 -2.30 9.79
N SER A 93 0.50 -3.47 10.00
CA SER A 93 1.22 -3.82 11.23
C SER A 93 2.55 -4.49 10.90
N GLY A 94 3.51 -4.37 11.78
CA GLY A 94 4.81 -5.03 11.64
C GLY A 94 5.82 -4.50 12.64
N THR A 95 7.11 -4.80 12.39
CA THR A 95 8.23 -4.46 13.26
C THR A 95 9.28 -3.69 12.47
N HIS A 96 9.69 -2.53 12.97
CA HIS A 96 10.75 -1.71 12.38
C HIS A 96 12.11 -2.40 12.53
N GLN A 97 12.62 -2.99 11.46
CA GLN A 97 13.86 -3.77 11.44
C GLN A 97 14.91 -3.27 10.44
N GLY A 98 14.58 -2.27 9.63
CA GLY A 98 15.51 -1.63 8.70
C GLY A 98 15.36 -0.13 8.71
N ASP A 99 16.32 0.61 8.16
CA ASP A 99 16.24 2.07 8.07
C ASP A 99 14.96 2.51 7.36
N TYR A 100 14.30 3.51 7.91
CA TYR A 100 13.14 4.16 7.29
C TYR A 100 13.24 5.68 7.50
N CYS A 101 13.28 6.43 6.43
CA CYS A 101 13.41 7.91 6.46
C CYS A 101 14.55 8.39 7.36
N GLY A 102 15.67 7.69 7.38
CA GLY A 102 16.83 8.01 8.21
C GLY A 102 16.70 7.61 9.69
N ILE A 103 15.63 6.93 10.08
CA ILE A 103 15.49 6.39 11.43
C ILE A 103 16.06 4.99 11.47
N PRO A 104 17.13 4.74 12.24
CA PRO A 104 17.70 3.42 12.39
C PRO A 104 16.75 2.46 13.12
N PRO A 105 16.76 1.17 12.79
CA PRO A 105 15.84 0.20 13.38
C PRO A 105 16.12 -0.01 14.88
N ALA A 106 15.05 -0.11 15.65
CA ALA A 106 15.11 -0.41 17.08
C ALA A 106 14.17 -1.56 17.48
N GLY A 107 13.62 -2.29 16.51
CA GLY A 107 12.71 -3.41 16.75
C GLY A 107 11.36 -3.00 17.33
N ARG A 108 10.95 -1.75 17.13
CA ARG A 108 9.66 -1.26 17.65
C ARG A 108 8.50 -1.68 16.75
N PRO A 109 7.32 -1.99 17.34
CA PRO A 109 6.14 -2.28 16.55
C PRO A 109 5.64 -1.02 15.83
N VAL A 110 5.11 -1.22 14.63
CA VAL A 110 4.38 -0.21 13.87
C VAL A 110 2.96 -0.69 13.63
N LEU A 111 2.00 0.23 13.77
CA LEU A 111 0.59 -0.01 13.54
C LEU A 111 -0.05 1.29 13.04
N PHE A 112 -0.54 1.31 11.82
CA PHE A 112 -1.13 2.51 11.23
C PHE A 112 -2.16 2.16 10.17
N GLU A 113 -3.02 3.11 9.88
CA GLU A 113 -4.03 2.98 8.83
C GLU A 113 -3.56 3.62 7.53
N LEU A 114 -4.00 3.03 6.43
CA LEU A 114 -3.60 3.42 5.09
C LEU A 114 -4.79 3.25 4.14
N ALA A 115 -4.95 4.20 3.21
CA ALA A 115 -5.83 4.07 2.07
C ALA A 115 -5.00 3.74 0.83
N ALA A 116 -5.24 2.58 0.24
CA ALA A 116 -4.61 2.14 -0.99
C ALA A 116 -5.57 2.30 -2.17
N PHE A 117 -5.14 3.06 -3.17
CA PHE A 117 -5.83 3.23 -4.44
C PHE A 117 -5.20 2.29 -5.46
N TYR A 118 -5.97 1.34 -5.94
CA TYR A 118 -5.58 0.39 -6.97
C TYR A 118 -6.09 0.89 -8.31
N LEU A 119 -5.19 1.27 -9.20
CA LEU A 119 -5.51 1.77 -10.54
C LEU A 119 -5.27 0.65 -11.55
N PHE A 120 -6.29 0.35 -12.36
CA PHE A 120 -6.24 -0.77 -13.30
C PHE A 120 -5.93 -0.31 -14.71
N HIS A 121 -5.23 -1.14 -15.47
CA HIS A 121 -4.93 -0.88 -16.87
C HIS A 121 -6.20 -0.94 -17.71
N ALA A 122 -6.37 0.02 -18.63
CA ALA A 122 -7.59 0.13 -19.43
C ALA A 122 -7.82 -1.10 -20.34
N ASP A 123 -6.73 -1.59 -20.95
CA ASP A 123 -6.76 -2.70 -21.91
C ASP A 123 -6.48 -4.07 -21.26
N ALA A 124 -6.07 -4.10 -20.00
CA ALA A 124 -5.85 -5.30 -19.21
C ALA A 124 -6.50 -5.11 -17.82
N PRO A 125 -7.85 -5.21 -17.73
CA PRO A 125 -8.61 -4.86 -16.53
C PRO A 125 -8.34 -5.75 -15.32
N GLU A 126 -7.68 -6.87 -15.51
CA GLU A 126 -7.20 -7.79 -14.47
C GLU A 126 -5.78 -7.46 -13.97
N LYS A 127 -5.15 -6.38 -14.51
CA LYS A 127 -3.81 -5.96 -14.12
C LYS A 127 -3.80 -4.57 -13.52
N LEU A 128 -3.05 -4.43 -12.44
CA LEU A 128 -2.75 -3.13 -11.84
C LEU A 128 -1.83 -2.35 -12.76
N LEU A 129 -2.24 -1.14 -13.10
CA LEU A 129 -1.35 -0.13 -13.65
C LEU A 129 -0.50 0.45 -12.52
N ALA A 130 -1.15 0.74 -11.39
CA ALA A 130 -0.48 1.37 -10.27
C ALA A 130 -1.18 1.12 -8.94
N GLU A 131 -0.43 1.31 -7.88
CA GLU A 131 -0.94 1.49 -6.53
C GLU A 131 -0.49 2.85 -6.00
N ARG A 132 -1.40 3.54 -5.30
CA ARG A 132 -1.14 4.84 -4.69
C ARG A 132 -1.60 4.81 -3.25
N ILE A 133 -0.71 5.12 -2.32
CA ILE A 133 -1.01 5.03 -0.90
C ILE A 133 -0.99 6.38 -0.20
N TYR A 134 -1.95 6.54 0.71
CA TYR A 134 -2.11 7.68 1.61
C TYR A 134 -2.11 7.19 3.05
N PHE A 135 -1.25 7.75 3.88
CA PHE A 135 -1.18 7.44 5.31
C PHE A 135 -0.53 8.61 6.06
N ASP A 136 -0.67 8.61 7.37
CA ASP A 136 0.01 9.58 8.23
C ASP A 136 1.44 9.09 8.54
N ASN A 137 2.41 9.61 7.77
CA ASN A 137 3.80 9.24 7.94
C ASN A 137 4.36 9.71 9.29
N GLU A 138 3.88 10.82 9.86
CA GLU A 138 4.34 11.28 11.18
C GLU A 138 3.96 10.28 12.28
N THR A 139 2.77 9.66 12.22
CA THR A 139 2.41 8.56 13.12
C THR A 139 3.40 7.40 13.02
N VAL A 140 3.79 7.00 11.81
CA VAL A 140 4.79 5.94 11.59
C VAL A 140 6.14 6.33 12.18
N LEU A 141 6.64 7.54 11.89
CA LEU A 141 7.92 8.03 12.38
C LEU A 141 7.97 8.10 13.92
N ARG A 142 6.89 8.56 14.56
CA ARG A 142 6.78 8.59 16.03
C ARG A 142 6.89 7.20 16.64
N GLN A 143 6.19 6.23 16.09
CA GLN A 143 6.27 4.84 16.54
C GLN A 143 7.69 4.30 16.40
N MET A 144 8.34 4.55 15.28
CA MET A 144 9.72 4.11 15.03
C MET A 144 10.73 4.77 15.97
N ARG A 145 10.51 6.04 16.33
CA ARG A 145 11.34 6.75 17.33
C ARG A 145 11.02 6.37 18.78
N GLY A 146 9.94 5.63 19.01
CA GLY A 146 9.48 5.29 20.36
C GLY A 146 8.87 6.47 21.12
N GLU A 147 8.33 7.44 20.40
CA GLU A 147 7.62 8.58 20.96
C GLU A 147 6.15 8.22 21.23
N GLU A 148 5.53 8.90 22.19
CA GLU A 148 4.09 8.76 22.44
C GLU A 148 3.31 9.26 21.23
N ASN A 149 2.15 8.68 20.97
CA ASN A 149 1.24 9.14 19.94
C ASN A 149 0.88 10.61 20.20
N ALA A 150 0.77 11.39 19.10
CA ALA A 150 0.25 12.75 19.22
C ALA A 150 -1.11 12.75 19.91
N PRO A 151 -1.46 13.82 20.66
CA PRO A 151 -2.78 13.91 21.29
C PRO A 151 -3.86 13.62 20.26
N THR A 152 -4.70 12.65 20.57
CA THR A 152 -5.87 12.33 19.73
C THR A 152 -6.90 13.43 19.91
N GLY A 153 -7.22 14.09 18.83
CA GLY A 153 -8.26 15.11 18.80
C GLY A 153 -7.82 16.38 18.09
N ILE A 154 -8.73 16.98 17.39
CA ILE A 154 -8.59 18.29 16.78
C ILE A 154 -8.70 19.30 17.90
N GLY A 155 -7.76 19.46 18.80
CA GLY A 155 -7.67 20.49 19.83
C GLY A 155 -8.84 21.47 19.94
N LEU A 156 -10.08 20.98 19.97
CA LEU A 156 -11.20 21.79 20.37
C LEU A 156 -10.97 22.04 21.86
N ALA A 157 -10.53 23.24 22.17
CA ALA A 157 -10.43 23.68 23.54
C ALA A 157 -11.72 23.29 24.26
N SER A 158 -11.59 22.50 25.29
CA SER A 158 -12.68 22.30 26.24
C SER A 158 -13.08 23.69 26.74
N ALA A 159 -14.28 24.10 26.39
CA ALA A 159 -14.86 25.32 26.90
C ALA A 159 -15.00 25.25 28.43
#